data_3f6d558b10d8c8c9ea11bc1d882c8a17
#
_entry.id   3f6d558b10d8c8c9ea11bc1d882c8a17
#
_cell.length_a   1.000
_cell.length_b   1.000
_cell.length_c   1.000
_cell.angle_alpha   90.00
_cell.angle_beta   90.00
_cell.angle_gamma   90.00
#
_symmetry.space_group_name_H-M   'P 1'
#
loop_
_entity.id
_entity.type
_entity.pdbx_description
1 polymer ?
#
loop_
_entity_poly.entity_id
_entity_poly.type
_entity_poly.pdbx_seq_one_letter_code
_entity_poly.pdbx_strand_id
1 'polypeptide(L)'
;MMVDPGGIGLFVVATLLAIVEAVQELSKEECFAVGLNKANLLCSSCDTLKEFNLDVLEANCRGCCNVDDVNATPTKYPRATLEVCGXRLGAFPQVQAFVKSDRPAAFPNLTIKYVRGADPIIKLMDEDGDVMETLAIDKWNTDSVEEFLNTYLILPGQDEEAEDFEESNLL
;
A
#
# COMPACT_ATOMS: atom_id res chain seq x y z
N MET A 1 -58.53 -4.11 -59.45
CA MET A 1 -57.11 -3.99 -59.17
C MET A 1 -56.94 -3.63 -57.66
N MET A 2 -56.57 -4.60 -56.90
CA MET A 2 -56.48 -4.46 -55.44
C MET A 2 -55.08 -4.14 -55.04
N VAL A 3 -54.88 -3.10 -54.24
CA VAL A 3 -53.60 -2.73 -53.65
C VAL A 3 -53.68 -3.07 -52.14
N ASP A 4 -52.91 -4.02 -51.76
CA ASP A 4 -52.76 -4.41 -50.35
C ASP A 4 -51.98 -3.36 -49.61
N PRO A 5 -52.44 -2.84 -48.45
CA PRO A 5 -51.64 -2.02 -47.60
C PRO A 5 -50.75 -2.94 -46.68
N GLY A 6 -49.52 -3.00 -47.07
CA GLY A 6 -48.52 -3.74 -46.28
C GLY A 6 -48.42 -3.24 -44.85
N GLY A 7 -48.54 -4.18 -43.95
CA GLY A 7 -48.45 -3.87 -42.50
C GLY A 7 -47.09 -3.33 -42.08
N ILE A 8 -47.11 -2.15 -41.53
CA ILE A 8 -45.92 -1.55 -40.91
C ILE A 8 -45.72 -2.24 -39.55
N GLY A 9 -44.84 -3.23 -39.55
CA GLY A 9 -44.41 -3.87 -38.30
C GLY A 9 -43.61 -2.88 -37.45
N LEU A 10 -44.26 -2.41 -36.42
CA LEU A 10 -43.59 -1.54 -35.45
C LEU A 10 -42.63 -2.40 -34.61
N PHE A 11 -41.37 -2.42 -35.01
CA PHE A 11 -40.33 -3.03 -34.20
C PHE A 11 -40.03 -2.08 -33.03
N VAL A 12 -40.67 -2.34 -31.89
CA VAL A 12 -40.34 -1.69 -30.65
C VAL A 12 -39.03 -2.34 -30.19
N VAL A 13 -37.93 -1.72 -30.57
CA VAL A 13 -36.60 -2.08 -30.02
C VAL A 13 -36.59 -1.52 -28.60
N ALA A 14 -36.94 -2.38 -27.66
CA ALA A 14 -36.76 -2.07 -26.25
C ALA A 14 -35.25 -2.06 -25.97
N THR A 15 -34.63 -0.90 -26.12
CA THR A 15 -33.27 -0.69 -25.66
C THR A 15 -33.29 -0.68 -24.13
N LEU A 16 -32.96 -1.81 -23.53
CA LEU A 16 -32.63 -1.89 -22.13
C LEU A 16 -31.35 -1.07 -21.92
N LEU A 17 -31.53 0.18 -21.54
CA LEU A 17 -30.47 1.01 -21.05
C LEU A 17 -30.08 0.45 -19.68
N ALA A 18 -29.08 -0.45 -19.67
CA ALA A 18 -28.40 -0.83 -18.44
C ALA A 18 -27.68 0.43 -17.95
N ILE A 19 -28.26 1.08 -16.98
CA ILE A 19 -27.61 2.19 -16.27
C ILE A 19 -26.51 1.55 -15.43
N VAL A 20 -25.33 1.45 -16.01
CA VAL A 20 -24.12 1.14 -15.25
C VAL A 20 -23.83 2.41 -14.46
N GLU A 21 -24.14 2.41 -13.19
CA GLU A 21 -23.70 3.46 -12.29
C GLU A 21 -22.17 3.39 -12.23
N ALA A 22 -21.53 4.10 -13.13
CA ALA A 22 -20.09 4.24 -13.11
C ALA A 22 -19.74 5.05 -11.86
N VAL A 23 -19.06 4.42 -10.91
CA VAL A 23 -18.47 5.14 -9.78
C VAL A 23 -17.52 6.16 -10.42
N GLN A 24 -17.88 7.42 -10.32
CA GLN A 24 -17.12 8.50 -10.93
C GLN A 24 -15.86 8.72 -10.10
N GLU A 25 -14.72 8.35 -10.65
CA GLU A 25 -13.45 8.62 -10.01
C GLU A 25 -13.22 10.12 -9.94
N LEU A 26 -13.11 10.63 -8.72
CA LEU A 26 -12.80 12.03 -8.46
C LEU A 26 -11.30 12.30 -8.69
N SER A 27 -10.99 13.48 -9.18
CA SER A 27 -9.61 13.93 -9.33
C SER A 27 -8.97 14.15 -7.95
N LYS A 28 -7.65 14.21 -7.91
CA LYS A 28 -6.88 14.45 -6.69
C LYS A 28 -7.31 15.77 -6.01
N GLU A 29 -7.57 16.80 -6.81
CA GLU A 29 -7.97 18.12 -6.34
C GLU A 29 -9.39 18.11 -5.74
N GLU A 30 -10.30 17.40 -6.38
CA GLU A 30 -11.68 17.25 -5.88
C GLU A 30 -11.71 16.47 -4.57
N CYS A 31 -10.89 15.42 -4.45
CA CYS A 31 -10.75 14.66 -3.22
C CYS A 31 -10.20 15.53 -2.09
N PHE A 32 -9.18 16.33 -2.40
CA PHE A 32 -8.60 17.25 -1.42
C PHE A 32 -9.63 18.29 -0.94
N ALA A 33 -10.50 18.76 -1.84
CA ALA A 33 -11.54 19.74 -1.51
C ALA A 33 -12.57 19.19 -0.50
N VAL A 34 -12.81 17.86 -0.51
CA VAL A 34 -13.70 17.22 0.48
C VAL A 34 -12.92 16.65 1.68
N GLY A 35 -11.64 16.99 1.81
CA GLY A 35 -10.82 16.60 2.94
C GLY A 35 -10.24 15.20 2.88
N LEU A 36 -10.26 14.57 1.69
CA LEU A 36 -9.76 13.20 1.50
C LEU A 36 -8.45 13.22 0.71
N ASN A 37 -7.48 12.41 1.14
CA ASN A 37 -6.20 12.30 0.44
C ASN A 37 -6.16 11.02 -0.40
N LYS A 38 -6.39 11.16 -1.71
CA LYS A 38 -6.41 10.04 -2.65
C LYS A 38 -5.13 9.19 -2.61
N ALA A 39 -3.98 9.78 -2.28
CA ALA A 39 -2.71 9.06 -2.27
C ALA A 39 -2.66 7.93 -1.20
N ASN A 40 -3.38 8.11 -0.09
CA ASN A 40 -3.27 7.21 1.08
C ASN A 40 -4.61 6.56 1.48
N LEU A 41 -5.68 6.82 0.73
CA LEU A 41 -7.01 6.33 1.10
C LEU A 41 -7.28 5.00 0.40
N LEU A 42 -7.47 3.95 1.17
CA LEU A 42 -7.83 2.61 0.67
C LEU A 42 -9.34 2.44 0.69
N CYS A 43 -9.90 1.71 -0.28
CA CYS A 43 -11.35 1.51 -0.39
C CYS A 43 -11.93 0.70 0.79
N SER A 44 -11.14 -0.18 1.40
CA SER A 44 -11.53 -0.88 2.63
C SER A 44 -11.83 0.08 3.78
N SER A 45 -11.14 1.23 3.83
CA SER A 45 -11.40 2.25 4.86
C SER A 45 -12.78 2.87 4.72
N CYS A 46 -13.37 2.85 3.50
CA CYS A 46 -14.71 3.39 3.28
C CYS A 46 -15.80 2.50 3.90
N ASP A 47 -15.53 1.20 4.01
CA ASP A 47 -16.48 0.24 4.59
C ASP A 47 -16.69 0.48 6.09
N THR A 48 -15.65 0.95 6.78
CA THR A 48 -15.71 1.19 8.23
C THR A 48 -16.42 2.50 8.59
N LEU A 49 -16.69 3.39 7.62
CA LEU A 49 -17.35 4.68 7.88
C LEU A 49 -18.72 4.50 8.57
N LYS A 50 -19.44 3.43 8.23
CA LYS A 50 -20.75 3.12 8.80
C LYS A 50 -20.69 2.85 10.31
N GLU A 51 -19.61 2.25 10.77
CA GLU A 51 -19.39 1.95 12.20
C GLU A 51 -19.29 3.24 13.04
N PHE A 52 -18.90 4.34 12.38
CA PHE A 52 -18.73 5.65 13.04
C PHE A 52 -19.85 6.63 12.69
N ASN A 53 -20.94 6.15 12.06
CA ASN A 53 -22.09 6.97 11.62
C ASN A 53 -21.67 8.09 10.64
N LEU A 54 -20.72 7.77 9.73
CA LEU A 54 -20.19 8.68 8.73
C LEU A 54 -20.62 8.27 7.30
N ASP A 55 -21.82 7.69 7.17
CA ASP A 55 -22.38 7.23 5.88
C ASP A 55 -22.42 8.33 4.83
N VAL A 56 -22.59 9.58 5.27
CA VAL A 56 -22.63 10.74 4.37
C VAL A 56 -21.32 10.92 3.58
N LEU A 57 -20.21 10.41 4.10
CA LEU A 57 -18.90 10.50 3.45
C LEU A 57 -18.61 9.31 2.51
N GLU A 58 -19.43 8.25 2.55
CA GLU A 58 -19.16 7.01 1.81
C GLU A 58 -19.00 7.24 0.31
N ALA A 59 -19.91 8.03 -0.30
CA ALA A 59 -19.87 8.31 -1.74
C ALA A 59 -18.58 9.04 -2.14
N ASN A 60 -18.19 10.05 -1.36
CA ASN A 60 -16.94 10.79 -1.60
C ASN A 60 -15.72 9.88 -1.38
N CYS A 61 -15.77 9.06 -0.34
CA CYS A 61 -14.69 8.11 -0.03
C CYS A 61 -14.48 7.13 -1.19
N ARG A 62 -15.57 6.54 -1.70
CA ARG A 62 -15.53 5.60 -2.84
C ARG A 62 -15.01 6.24 -4.13
N GLY A 63 -15.30 7.54 -4.35
CA GLY A 63 -14.78 8.27 -5.51
C GLY A 63 -13.32 8.67 -5.38
N CYS A 64 -12.76 8.64 -4.16
CA CYS A 64 -11.41 9.10 -3.84
C CYS A 64 -10.44 7.98 -3.45
N CYS A 65 -10.94 6.78 -3.17
CA CYS A 65 -10.09 5.70 -2.66
C CYS A 65 -9.36 4.96 -3.78
N ASN A 66 -8.24 4.36 -3.41
CA ASN A 66 -7.52 3.40 -4.25
C ASN A 66 -8.03 2.00 -3.93
N VAL A 67 -8.22 1.20 -4.96
CA VAL A 67 -8.65 -0.19 -4.80
C VAL A 67 -7.61 -0.92 -3.94
N ASP A 68 -8.10 -1.60 -2.92
CA ASP A 68 -7.25 -2.46 -2.10
C ASP A 68 -6.78 -3.61 -2.96
N ASP A 69 -5.52 -3.63 -3.26
CA ASP A 69 -4.92 -4.80 -3.88
C ASP A 69 -4.68 -5.82 -2.78
N VAL A 70 -5.70 -6.66 -2.54
CA VAL A 70 -5.63 -7.70 -1.51
C VAL A 70 -4.51 -8.72 -1.76
N ASN A 71 -3.95 -8.68 -2.97
CA ASN A 71 -2.81 -9.49 -3.35
C ASN A 71 -1.52 -8.67 -3.45
N ALA A 72 -1.57 -7.38 -3.09
CA ALA A 72 -0.35 -6.57 -3.04
C ALA A 72 0.50 -7.03 -1.86
N THR A 73 1.32 -8.02 -2.08
CA THR A 73 2.45 -8.24 -1.18
C THR A 73 3.24 -6.93 -1.13
N PRO A 74 3.56 -6.42 0.06
CA PRO A 74 4.35 -5.20 0.15
C PRO A 74 5.62 -5.35 -0.67
N THR A 75 5.93 -4.31 -1.45
CA THR A 75 7.17 -4.30 -2.25
C THR A 75 8.34 -4.55 -1.31
N LYS A 76 9.06 -5.63 -1.53
CA LYS A 76 10.24 -5.95 -0.73
C LYS A 76 11.50 -5.37 -1.39
N TYR A 77 12.43 -4.99 -0.58
CA TYR A 77 13.67 -4.35 -1.01
C TYR A 77 14.86 -5.26 -0.69
N PRO A 78 15.82 -5.35 -1.61
CA PRO A 78 16.99 -6.24 -1.40
C PRO A 78 17.93 -5.73 -0.32
N ARG A 79 17.94 -4.42 -0.02
CA ARG A 79 18.87 -3.83 0.96
C ARG A 79 18.20 -2.74 1.78
N ALA A 80 18.69 -2.56 3.00
CA ALA A 80 18.31 -1.43 3.85
C ALA A 80 19.54 -0.86 4.57
N THR A 81 19.50 0.44 4.81
CA THR A 81 20.50 1.12 5.66
C THR A 81 19.78 1.83 6.80
N LEU A 82 20.16 1.50 8.04
CA LEU A 82 19.72 2.20 9.23
C LEU A 82 20.77 3.25 9.58
N GLU A 83 20.48 4.52 9.32
CA GLU A 83 21.37 5.63 9.68
C GLU A 83 21.03 6.14 11.08
N VAL A 84 22.07 6.25 11.94
CA VAL A 84 21.94 6.73 13.32
C VAL A 84 23.15 7.59 13.67
N CYS A 85 23.02 8.43 14.71
CA CYS A 85 24.15 9.18 15.26
C CYS A 85 24.49 8.60 16.64
N GLY A 86 25.68 8.03 16.76
CA GLY A 86 26.15 7.46 18.01
C GLY A 86 26.00 8.39 19.22
N UNK A 87 26.17 9.43 18.96
CA UNK A 87 26.06 10.41 19.90
C UNK A 87 24.73 10.82 20.33
N ARG A 88 23.88 10.66 19.50
CA ARG A 88 22.50 11.05 19.77
C ARG A 88 21.59 9.86 20.10
N LEU A 89 22.07 8.64 19.94
CA LEU A 89 21.27 7.42 20.17
C LEU A 89 20.60 7.38 21.55
N GLY A 90 21.22 7.99 22.55
CA GLY A 90 20.63 8.08 23.90
C GLY A 90 19.30 8.82 23.96
N ALA A 91 19.02 9.69 22.98
CA ALA A 91 17.73 10.36 22.87
C ALA A 91 16.64 9.44 22.25
N PHE A 92 17.05 8.31 21.68
CA PHE A 92 16.16 7.34 21.01
C PHE A 92 16.37 5.95 21.62
N PRO A 93 15.95 5.74 22.87
CA PRO A 93 16.31 4.52 23.61
C PRO A 93 15.82 3.22 22.98
N GLN A 94 14.70 3.23 22.28
CA GLN A 94 14.16 2.06 21.60
C GLN A 94 15.00 1.69 20.36
N VAL A 95 15.38 2.70 19.56
CA VAL A 95 16.27 2.50 18.42
C VAL A 95 17.67 2.08 18.91
N GLN A 96 18.14 2.69 20.01
CA GLN A 96 19.40 2.30 20.64
C GLN A 96 19.39 0.82 21.07
N ALA A 97 18.29 0.38 21.66
CA ALA A 97 18.11 -1.01 22.11
C ALA A 97 18.17 -1.97 20.90
N PHE A 98 17.52 -1.62 19.79
CA PHE A 98 17.60 -2.39 18.53
C PHE A 98 19.04 -2.48 18.05
N VAL A 99 19.69 -1.32 17.86
CA VAL A 99 21.05 -1.22 17.28
C VAL A 99 22.11 -1.95 18.12
N LYS A 100 21.95 -1.97 19.45
CA LYS A 100 22.93 -2.58 20.39
C LYS A 100 22.64 -4.04 20.75
N SER A 101 21.49 -4.57 20.31
CA SER A 101 21.12 -5.96 20.56
C SER A 101 21.62 -6.87 19.43
N ASP A 102 21.31 -8.15 19.53
CA ASP A 102 21.60 -9.12 18.48
C ASP A 102 20.54 -9.11 17.35
N ARG A 103 19.47 -8.30 17.49
CA ARG A 103 18.36 -8.25 16.52
C ARG A 103 18.79 -7.88 15.10
N PRO A 104 19.69 -6.89 14.89
CA PRO A 104 20.16 -6.58 13.53
C PRO A 104 20.83 -7.76 12.82
N ALA A 105 21.39 -8.71 13.55
CA ALA A 105 22.05 -9.89 12.97
C ALA A 105 21.07 -10.81 12.23
N ALA A 106 19.76 -10.71 12.53
CA ALA A 106 18.72 -11.44 11.81
C ALA A 106 18.50 -10.91 10.38
N PHE A 107 19.05 -9.73 10.08
CA PHE A 107 18.85 -9.04 8.80
C PHE A 107 20.19 -8.85 8.10
N PRO A 108 20.68 -9.86 7.37
CA PRO A 108 22.00 -9.77 6.71
C PRO A 108 22.08 -8.66 5.65
N ASN A 109 20.93 -8.24 5.12
CA ASN A 109 20.84 -7.18 4.11
C ASN A 109 20.63 -5.78 4.74
N LEU A 110 20.68 -5.68 6.06
CA LEU A 110 20.62 -4.41 6.79
C LEU A 110 22.02 -3.93 7.13
N THR A 111 22.35 -2.71 6.77
CA THR A 111 23.61 -2.05 7.15
C THR A 111 23.33 -0.95 8.17
N ILE A 112 24.00 -0.97 9.31
CA ILE A 112 23.93 0.13 10.29
C ILE A 112 25.04 1.14 9.97
N LYS A 113 24.65 2.37 9.67
CA LYS A 113 25.57 3.44 9.30
C LYS A 113 25.55 4.56 10.33
N TYR A 114 26.70 4.91 10.85
CA TYR A 114 26.82 5.98 11.84
C TYR A 114 27.11 7.31 11.14
N VAL A 115 26.11 8.19 11.15
CA VAL A 115 26.16 9.51 10.50
C VAL A 115 26.07 10.59 11.59
N ARG A 116 27.09 11.44 11.67
CA ARG A 116 27.13 12.49 12.69
C ARG A 116 25.96 13.47 12.55
N GLY A 117 25.21 13.64 13.60
CA GLY A 117 24.08 14.57 13.69
C GLY A 117 22.76 14.04 13.12
N ALA A 118 22.77 12.86 12.50
CA ALA A 118 21.56 12.28 11.92
C ALA A 118 20.56 11.85 12.99
N ASP A 119 19.30 12.07 12.72
CA ASP A 119 18.21 11.41 13.46
C ASP A 119 18.04 10.00 12.87
N PRO A 120 17.49 9.06 13.64
CA PRO A 120 17.33 7.67 13.14
C PRO A 120 16.41 7.58 11.94
N ILE A 121 16.93 7.06 10.82
CA ILE A 121 16.15 6.81 9.60
C ILE A 121 16.50 5.44 9.03
N ILE A 122 15.52 4.80 8.39
CA ILE A 122 15.73 3.62 7.55
C ILE A 122 15.63 4.06 6.09
N LYS A 123 16.59 3.64 5.29
CA LYS A 123 16.58 3.80 3.84
C LYS A 123 16.43 2.43 3.21
N LEU A 124 15.38 2.24 2.42
CA LEU A 124 15.18 1.04 1.62
C LEU A 124 15.80 1.27 0.24
N MET A 125 16.54 0.30 -0.24
CA MET A 125 17.39 0.45 -1.42
C MET A 125 17.15 -0.71 -2.38
N ASP A 126 17.30 -0.43 -3.68
CA ASP A 126 17.23 -1.44 -4.73
C ASP A 126 18.57 -2.20 -4.87
N GLU A 127 18.66 -3.04 -5.90
CA GLU A 127 19.85 -3.88 -6.17
C GLU A 127 21.08 -3.04 -6.54
N ASP A 128 20.86 -1.90 -7.17
CA ASP A 128 21.93 -0.97 -7.57
C ASP A 128 22.42 -0.11 -6.41
N GLY A 129 21.66 -0.07 -5.31
CA GLY A 129 21.97 0.72 -4.13
C GLY A 129 21.34 2.10 -4.13
N ASP A 130 20.42 2.35 -5.05
CA ASP A 130 19.67 3.60 -5.10
C ASP A 130 18.59 3.61 -4.02
N VAL A 131 18.42 4.75 -3.36
CA VAL A 131 17.46 4.90 -2.26
C VAL A 131 16.06 5.06 -2.85
N MET A 132 15.22 4.08 -2.61
CA MET A 132 13.83 4.05 -3.08
C MET A 132 12.89 4.71 -2.06
N GLU A 133 13.15 4.50 -0.76
CA GLU A 133 12.30 5.03 0.29
C GLU A 133 13.13 5.39 1.52
N THR A 134 12.71 6.44 2.23
CA THR A 134 13.35 6.87 3.48
C THR A 134 12.28 7.10 4.54
N LEU A 135 12.45 6.48 5.70
CA LEU A 135 11.50 6.56 6.81
C LEU A 135 12.20 7.02 8.09
N ALA A 136 11.60 8.00 8.76
CA ALA A 136 12.04 8.43 10.09
C ALA A 136 11.49 7.45 11.12
N ILE A 137 12.38 6.94 11.98
CA ILE A 137 12.03 5.92 12.98
C ILE A 137 12.30 6.38 14.40
N ASP A 138 12.41 7.69 14.59
CA ASP A 138 12.70 8.32 15.90
C ASP A 138 11.69 7.96 16.99
N LYS A 139 10.46 7.65 16.61
CA LYS A 139 9.35 7.31 17.52
C LYS A 139 9.00 5.82 17.55
N TRP A 140 9.73 5.02 16.78
CA TRP A 140 9.43 3.59 16.69
C TRP A 140 10.01 2.85 17.91
N ASN A 141 9.32 1.81 18.33
CA ASN A 141 9.86 0.88 19.32
C ASN A 141 10.69 -0.22 18.62
N THR A 142 11.41 -0.98 19.40
CA THR A 142 12.31 -2.04 18.90
C THR A 142 11.59 -3.07 18.06
N ASP A 143 10.38 -3.48 18.48
CA ASP A 143 9.59 -4.49 17.80
C ASP A 143 9.03 -3.96 16.47
N SER A 144 8.63 -2.68 16.41
CA SER A 144 8.18 -2.04 15.16
C SER A 144 9.28 -1.98 14.10
N VAL A 145 10.53 -1.73 14.53
CA VAL A 145 11.69 -1.73 13.63
C VAL A 145 11.87 -3.13 13.04
N GLU A 146 11.81 -4.15 13.89
CA GLU A 146 11.98 -5.56 13.50
C GLU A 146 10.84 -6.02 12.57
N GLU A 147 9.60 -5.72 12.93
CA GLU A 147 8.41 -6.06 12.12
C GLU A 147 8.48 -5.40 10.74
N PHE A 148 8.87 -4.14 10.68
CA PHE A 148 9.05 -3.41 9.44
C PHE A 148 10.09 -4.07 8.54
N LEU A 149 11.25 -4.41 9.09
CA LEU A 149 12.32 -5.07 8.32
C LEU A 149 11.88 -6.46 7.82
N ASN A 150 11.16 -7.22 8.63
CA ASN A 150 10.60 -8.52 8.22
C ASN A 150 9.60 -8.37 7.06
N THR A 151 8.84 -7.28 7.05
CA THR A 151 7.81 -7.03 6.04
C THR A 151 8.41 -6.55 4.72
N TYR A 152 9.38 -5.63 4.78
CA TYR A 152 9.84 -4.88 3.61
C TYR A 152 11.23 -5.25 3.12
N LEU A 153 11.98 -6.09 3.84
CA LEU A 153 13.31 -6.51 3.42
C LEU A 153 13.28 -7.95 2.91
N ILE A 154 13.92 -8.20 1.78
CA ILE A 154 14.08 -9.57 1.25
C ILE A 154 15.02 -10.31 2.21
N LEU A 155 14.53 -11.37 2.83
CA LEU A 155 15.33 -12.19 3.75
C LEU A 155 15.73 -13.49 3.09
N PRO A 156 16.97 -13.94 3.27
CA PRO A 156 17.42 -15.22 2.68
C PRO A 156 16.53 -16.38 3.14
N GLY A 157 16.03 -17.14 2.20
CA GLY A 157 15.20 -18.33 2.45
C GLY A 157 13.70 -18.10 2.47
N GLN A 158 13.23 -16.86 2.22
CA GLN A 158 11.78 -16.59 2.11
C GLN A 158 11.28 -16.61 0.67
N ASP A 159 12.17 -16.67 -0.29
CA ASP A 159 11.81 -16.60 -1.72
C ASP A 159 11.41 -17.97 -2.29
N GLU A 160 11.69 -19.06 -1.56
CA GLU A 160 11.45 -20.43 -2.04
C GLU A 160 10.02 -20.92 -1.82
N GLU A 161 9.22 -20.25 -0.98
CA GLU A 161 7.85 -20.69 -0.67
C GLU A 161 6.79 -20.17 -1.66
N ALA A 162 7.13 -19.17 -2.47
CA ALA A 162 6.17 -18.57 -3.40
C ALA A 162 6.02 -19.36 -4.73
N GLU A 163 7.03 -20.11 -5.14
CA GLU A 163 7.01 -20.83 -6.41
C GLU A 163 6.36 -22.23 -6.34
N ASP A 164 6.32 -22.86 -5.15
CA ASP A 164 5.77 -24.20 -4.98
C ASP A 164 4.23 -24.25 -4.95
N PHE A 165 3.56 -23.11 -4.75
CA PHE A 165 2.11 -23.07 -4.62
C PHE A 165 1.39 -23.02 -5.98
N GLU A 166 2.04 -22.54 -7.03
CA GLU A 166 1.43 -22.46 -8.37
C GLU A 166 1.43 -23.78 -9.12
N GLU A 167 2.43 -24.65 -8.87
CA GLU A 167 2.53 -25.95 -9.58
C GLU A 167 1.55 -27.00 -9.06
N SER A 168 1.05 -26.88 -7.83
CA SER A 168 0.14 -27.88 -7.25
C SER A 168 -1.33 -27.70 -7.68
N ASN A 169 -1.69 -26.60 -8.36
CA ASN A 169 -3.06 -26.35 -8.79
C ASN A 169 -3.32 -26.64 -10.28
N LEU A 170 -2.37 -27.26 -10.97
CA LEU A 170 -2.48 -27.57 -12.42
C LEU A 170 -2.65 -29.07 -12.73
N LEU A 171 -3.06 -29.90 -11.74
CA LEU A 171 -3.33 -31.33 -11.97
C LEU A 171 -4.79 -31.68 -11.66
#